data_d21d01b252e72b1da933b2db21e4c9e6
#
_entry.id   d21d01b252e72b1da933b2db21e4c9e6
#
_cell.length_a   1.000
_cell.length_b   1.000
_cell.length_c   1.000
_cell.angle_alpha   90.00
_cell.angle_beta   90.00
_cell.angle_gamma   90.00
#
_symmetry.space_group_name_H-M   'P 1'
#
loop_
_entity.id
_entity.type
_entity.pdbx_description
1 polymer ?
#
loop_
_entity_poly.entity_id
_entity_poly.type
_entity_poly.pdbx_seq_one_letter_code
_entity_poly.pdbx_strand_id
1 'polypeptide(L)'
;MRVRAHAKINWTLEVLGKRPDGYHDLRSIVLPVALHDVIDLEPAEAITCETEGLDVPQEKNLAYRAAVAFRDATGCTQGVRISIEKRIPSGAGLGGGSSDAAAVLNALNAMWDLDLSCEQLCEIAAGVGSDIPALVMGGPVLMEGRGEIVHRIDADIMRRLGIESLPVVDSIEVFCPGIFSSTPAVYREFKESDCGLGPNDLQPAALRLYPEIADALAYLEGKGLKRVTMSGSGSAVYGVRTL
;
A
#
# COMPACT_ATOMS: atom_id res chain seq x y z
N MET A 1 14.81 12.86 -12.08
CA MET A 1 13.79 11.89 -12.55
C MET A 1 12.50 12.19 -11.82
N ARG A 2 11.35 12.17 -12.53
CA ARG A 2 10.03 12.37 -11.90
C ARG A 2 9.20 11.10 -12.04
N VAL A 3 8.67 10.60 -10.93
CA VAL A 3 7.90 9.35 -10.87
C VAL A 3 6.59 9.52 -10.10
N ARG A 4 5.65 8.62 -10.33
CA ARG A 4 4.37 8.55 -9.61
C ARG A 4 4.39 7.37 -8.65
N ALA A 5 4.08 7.62 -7.38
CA ALA A 5 3.90 6.61 -6.36
C ALA A 5 2.40 6.35 -6.16
N HIS A 6 1.86 5.33 -6.83
CA HIS A 6 0.44 5.03 -6.81
C HIS A 6 -0.01 4.48 -5.47
N ALA A 7 -1.12 4.99 -4.93
CA ALA A 7 -1.79 4.38 -3.79
C ALA A 7 -2.27 2.96 -4.13
N LYS A 8 -2.47 2.16 -3.11
CA LYS A 8 -3.06 0.81 -3.23
C LYS A 8 -4.39 0.73 -2.50
N ILE A 9 -5.21 -0.23 -2.92
CA ILE A 9 -6.31 -0.75 -2.12
C ILE A 9 -6.11 -2.24 -1.86
N ASN A 10 -6.70 -2.73 -0.76
CA ASN A 10 -6.87 -4.16 -0.55
C ASN A 10 -8.23 -4.55 -1.17
N TRP A 11 -8.19 -5.18 -2.35
CA TRP A 11 -9.38 -5.68 -3.05
C TRP A 11 -10.09 -6.79 -2.26
N THR A 12 -9.29 -7.62 -1.62
CA THR A 12 -9.68 -8.54 -0.54
C THR A 12 -8.69 -8.41 0.60
N LEU A 13 -9.13 -8.66 1.82
CA LEU A 13 -8.25 -8.81 2.97
C LEU A 13 -8.83 -9.85 3.91
N GLU A 14 -8.21 -11.00 3.95
CA GLU A 14 -8.56 -12.11 4.82
C GLU A 14 -7.53 -12.21 5.94
N VAL A 15 -7.98 -12.35 7.17
CA VAL A 15 -7.14 -12.62 8.34
C VAL A 15 -7.17 -14.12 8.61
N LEU A 16 -6.07 -14.81 8.31
CA LEU A 16 -6.00 -16.28 8.37
C LEU A 16 -5.71 -16.81 9.77
N GLY A 17 -5.16 -16.00 10.66
CA GLY A 17 -4.87 -16.38 12.03
C GLY A 17 -3.84 -15.48 12.70
N LYS A 18 -3.74 -15.62 14.01
CA LYS A 18 -2.74 -14.91 14.82
C LYS A 18 -1.45 -15.73 14.92
N ARG A 19 -0.33 -15.07 14.69
CA ARG A 19 1.02 -15.66 14.74
C ARG A 19 1.62 -15.61 16.14
N PRO A 20 2.60 -16.48 16.45
CA PRO A 20 3.32 -16.43 17.72
C PRO A 20 4.10 -15.11 17.96
N ASP A 21 4.48 -14.42 16.86
CA ASP A 21 5.18 -13.12 16.91
C ASP A 21 4.24 -11.93 17.19
N GLY A 22 2.94 -12.20 17.40
CA GLY A 22 1.91 -11.21 17.71
C GLY A 22 1.27 -10.54 16.49
N TYR A 23 1.79 -10.79 15.29
CA TYR A 23 1.18 -10.37 14.02
C TYR A 23 0.07 -11.34 13.59
N HIS A 24 -0.56 -11.05 12.46
CA HIS A 24 -1.53 -11.92 11.82
C HIS A 24 -1.03 -12.40 10.46
N ASP A 25 -1.30 -13.66 10.13
CA ASP A 25 -1.20 -14.13 8.77
C ASP A 25 -2.37 -13.61 7.96
N LEU A 26 -2.05 -13.05 6.80
CA LEU A 26 -3.01 -12.40 5.92
C LEU A 26 -2.99 -13.06 4.54
N ARG A 27 -4.10 -12.92 3.84
CA ARG A 27 -4.17 -13.09 2.38
C ARG A 27 -4.93 -11.91 1.81
N SER A 28 -4.34 -11.19 0.87
CA SER A 28 -4.93 -9.99 0.32
C SER A 28 -4.58 -9.84 -1.15
N ILE A 29 -5.57 -9.49 -1.96
CA ILE A 29 -5.33 -8.98 -3.31
C ILE A 29 -5.16 -7.49 -3.20
N VAL A 30 -4.02 -7.00 -3.66
CA VAL A 30 -3.68 -5.58 -3.64
C VAL A 30 -3.70 -5.05 -5.07
N LEU A 31 -4.41 -3.94 -5.27
CA LEU A 31 -4.52 -3.26 -6.56
C LEU A 31 -4.00 -1.82 -6.45
N PRO A 32 -3.25 -1.32 -7.43
CA PRO A 32 -2.97 0.10 -7.53
C PRO A 32 -4.23 0.87 -7.89
N VAL A 33 -4.27 2.15 -7.53
CA VAL A 33 -5.35 3.08 -7.91
C VAL A 33 -4.78 4.34 -8.56
N ALA A 34 -5.63 5.17 -9.18
CA ALA A 34 -5.21 6.36 -9.89
C ALA A 34 -4.62 7.45 -8.97
N LEU A 35 -5.06 7.51 -7.71
CA LEU A 35 -4.49 8.41 -6.69
C LEU A 35 -3.00 8.10 -6.49
N HIS A 36 -2.15 9.13 -6.53
CA HIS A 36 -0.70 8.95 -6.43
C HIS A 36 -0.01 10.18 -5.84
N ASP A 37 1.11 9.98 -5.18
CA ASP A 37 2.07 11.02 -4.84
C ASP A 37 3.02 11.26 -6.02
N VAL A 38 3.66 12.43 -6.06
CA VAL A 38 4.66 12.74 -7.07
C VAL A 38 6.01 12.86 -6.40
N ILE A 39 7.01 12.18 -6.95
CA ILE A 39 8.36 12.17 -6.39
C ILE A 39 9.34 12.65 -7.45
N ASP A 40 10.10 13.66 -7.10
CA ASP A 40 11.25 14.12 -7.87
C ASP A 40 12.54 13.60 -7.22
N LEU A 41 13.40 12.96 -8.04
CA LEU A 41 14.71 12.47 -7.63
C LEU A 41 15.79 13.14 -8.46
N GLU A 42 16.79 13.68 -7.79
CA GLU A 42 17.95 14.34 -8.43
C GLU A 42 19.25 13.80 -7.81
N PRO A 43 20.27 13.50 -8.64
CA PRO A 43 21.60 13.16 -8.10
C PRO A 43 22.11 14.23 -7.14
N ALA A 44 22.71 13.81 -6.02
CA ALA A 44 23.24 14.68 -4.98
C ALA A 44 24.48 14.04 -4.33
N GLU A 45 25.17 14.77 -3.46
CA GLU A 45 26.31 14.23 -2.69
C GLU A 45 25.84 13.29 -1.56
N ALA A 46 24.68 13.58 -0.97
CA ALA A 46 24.10 12.82 0.14
C ALA A 46 22.66 12.41 -0.17
N ILE A 47 22.15 11.41 0.56
CA ILE A 47 20.72 11.08 0.53
C ILE A 47 20.00 12.08 1.41
N THR A 48 19.04 12.79 0.83
CA THR A 48 18.12 13.69 1.54
C THR A 48 16.69 13.44 1.09
N CYS A 49 15.73 13.66 1.97
CA CYS A 49 14.30 13.47 1.65
C CYS A 49 13.46 14.57 2.31
N GLU A 50 12.76 15.31 1.49
CA GLU A 50 11.84 16.36 1.91
C GLU A 50 10.42 16.00 1.46
N THR A 51 9.43 16.30 2.30
CA THR A 51 8.03 16.05 1.98
C THR A 51 7.25 17.36 2.13
N GLU A 52 6.65 17.82 1.07
CA GLU A 52 5.87 19.05 1.08
C GLU A 52 4.69 18.96 2.06
N GLY A 53 4.58 19.95 2.95
CA GLY A 53 3.47 20.05 3.91
C GLY A 53 3.52 19.07 5.08
N LEU A 54 4.59 18.27 5.23
CA LEU A 54 4.78 17.36 6.35
C LEU A 54 6.13 17.59 7.03
N ASP A 55 6.09 17.99 8.29
CA ASP A 55 7.31 18.10 9.14
C ASP A 55 7.62 16.74 9.78
N VAL A 56 8.15 15.83 8.96
CA VAL A 56 8.58 14.50 9.41
C VAL A 56 10.09 14.42 9.31
N PRO A 57 10.81 14.06 10.40
CA PRO A 57 12.26 13.80 10.32
C PRO A 57 12.54 12.80 9.20
N GLN A 58 13.50 13.10 8.32
CA GLN A 58 13.76 12.29 7.13
C GLN A 58 14.05 10.82 7.48
N GLU A 59 14.69 10.54 8.63
CA GLU A 59 15.03 9.19 9.09
C GLU A 59 13.78 8.33 9.40
N LYS A 60 12.63 8.98 9.63
CA LYS A 60 11.33 8.32 9.81
C LYS A 60 10.57 8.16 8.50
N ASN A 61 10.98 8.84 7.43
CA ASN A 61 10.37 8.73 6.12
C ASN A 61 10.77 7.41 5.45
N LEU A 62 9.78 6.63 5.01
CA LEU A 62 10.03 5.33 4.37
C LEU A 62 10.78 5.46 3.03
N ALA A 63 10.57 6.54 2.28
CA ALA A 63 11.30 6.81 1.05
C ALA A 63 12.80 7.06 1.30
N TYR A 64 13.14 7.83 2.34
CA TYR A 64 14.52 8.00 2.78
C TYR A 64 15.15 6.67 3.20
N ARG A 65 14.45 5.92 4.05
CA ARG A 65 14.91 4.61 4.52
C ARG A 65 15.10 3.61 3.39
N ALA A 66 14.23 3.65 2.39
CA ALA A 66 14.36 2.84 1.19
C ALA A 66 15.60 3.19 0.38
N ALA A 67 15.90 4.49 0.20
CA ALA A 67 17.11 4.93 -0.48
C ALA A 67 18.39 4.53 0.27
N VAL A 68 18.39 4.61 1.61
CA VAL A 68 19.51 4.14 2.45
C VAL A 68 19.68 2.63 2.32
N ALA A 69 18.59 1.86 2.45
CA ALA A 69 18.63 0.40 2.31
C ALA A 69 19.11 -0.04 0.91
N PHE A 70 18.69 0.67 -0.13
CA PHE A 70 19.14 0.43 -1.50
C PHE A 70 20.65 0.65 -1.64
N ARG A 71 21.15 1.79 -1.15
CA ARG A 71 22.58 2.09 -1.14
C ARG A 71 23.39 1.03 -0.41
N ASP A 72 22.94 0.64 0.78
CA ASP A 72 23.66 -0.31 1.63
C ASP A 72 23.66 -1.73 1.02
N ALA A 73 22.58 -2.12 0.34
CA ALA A 73 22.50 -3.42 -0.33
C ALA A 73 23.30 -3.49 -1.64
N THR A 74 23.41 -2.38 -2.37
CA THR A 74 24.08 -2.35 -3.68
C THR A 74 25.54 -1.88 -3.63
N GLY A 75 25.97 -1.26 -2.52
CA GLY A 75 27.27 -0.60 -2.43
C GLY A 75 27.38 0.69 -3.27
N CYS A 76 26.25 1.19 -3.80
CA CYS A 76 26.23 2.44 -4.56
C CYS A 76 26.66 3.62 -3.68
N THR A 77 27.62 4.42 -4.13
CA THR A 77 28.14 5.56 -3.37
C THR A 77 27.46 6.88 -3.71
N GLN A 78 26.56 6.89 -4.69
CA GLN A 78 25.88 8.10 -5.13
C GLN A 78 24.78 8.49 -4.15
N GLY A 79 24.65 9.80 -3.90
CA GLY A 79 23.54 10.35 -3.13
C GLY A 79 22.40 10.81 -4.03
N VAL A 80 21.25 11.03 -3.42
CA VAL A 80 20.02 11.45 -4.11
C VAL A 80 19.25 12.44 -3.25
N ARG A 81 18.76 13.52 -3.86
CA ARG A 81 17.74 14.38 -3.27
C ARG A 81 16.37 13.89 -3.71
N ILE A 82 15.51 13.59 -2.73
CA ILE A 82 14.16 13.12 -2.90
C ILE A 82 13.21 14.22 -2.43
N SER A 83 12.34 14.68 -3.31
CA SER A 83 11.29 15.65 -2.99
C SER A 83 9.92 15.02 -3.26
N ILE A 84 9.03 14.99 -2.25
CA ILE A 84 7.74 14.30 -2.31
C ILE A 84 6.60 15.33 -2.20
N GLU A 85 5.75 15.39 -3.23
CA GLU A 85 4.46 16.06 -3.20
C GLU A 85 3.39 15.05 -2.76
N LYS A 86 2.91 15.17 -1.50
CA LYS A 86 1.93 14.25 -0.93
C LYS A 86 0.51 14.58 -1.38
N ARG A 87 -0.17 13.57 -1.93
CA ARG A 87 -1.59 13.60 -2.30
C ARG A 87 -2.35 12.43 -1.67
N ILE A 88 -1.65 11.34 -1.31
CA ILE A 88 -2.23 10.18 -0.62
C ILE A 88 -2.34 10.51 0.87
N PRO A 89 -3.56 10.52 1.46
CA PRO A 89 -3.74 10.80 2.88
C PRO A 89 -3.02 9.78 3.77
N SER A 90 -2.35 10.27 4.81
CA SER A 90 -1.69 9.43 5.82
C SER A 90 -2.72 8.73 6.71
N GLY A 91 -2.45 7.47 7.11
CA GLY A 91 -3.30 6.71 8.03
C GLY A 91 -4.68 6.34 7.44
N ALA A 92 -4.79 6.28 6.11
CA ALA A 92 -6.03 5.97 5.41
C ALA A 92 -6.11 4.53 4.86
N GLY A 93 -5.14 3.65 5.14
CA GLY A 93 -5.12 2.28 4.58
C GLY A 93 -4.72 2.19 3.10
N LEU A 94 -4.20 3.27 2.53
CA LEU A 94 -3.85 3.39 1.11
C LEU A 94 -2.36 3.15 0.79
N GLY A 95 -1.54 2.90 1.81
CA GLY A 95 -0.12 2.56 1.65
C GLY A 95 0.79 3.69 1.14
N GLY A 96 0.42 4.98 1.32
CA GLY A 96 1.12 6.11 0.72
C GLY A 96 2.64 6.13 0.98
N GLY A 97 3.08 6.04 2.24
CA GLY A 97 4.51 6.00 2.56
C GLY A 97 5.24 4.78 1.99
N SER A 98 4.57 3.63 1.96
CA SER A 98 5.11 2.41 1.33
C SER A 98 5.19 2.55 -0.19
N SER A 99 4.23 3.25 -0.80
CA SER A 99 4.25 3.57 -2.24
C SER A 99 5.41 4.49 -2.59
N ASP A 100 5.67 5.51 -1.77
CA ASP A 100 6.81 6.41 -1.94
C ASP A 100 8.13 5.62 -1.89
N ALA A 101 8.27 4.74 -0.88
CA ALA A 101 9.45 3.90 -0.73
C ALA A 101 9.67 2.97 -1.94
N ALA A 102 8.61 2.30 -2.41
CA ALA A 102 8.67 1.43 -3.58
C ALA A 102 9.04 2.20 -4.86
N ALA A 103 8.43 3.37 -5.07
CA ALA A 103 8.74 4.22 -6.22
C ALA A 103 10.19 4.68 -6.20
N VAL A 104 10.74 5.02 -5.02
CA VAL A 104 12.15 5.38 -4.85
C VAL A 104 13.07 4.20 -5.19
N LEU A 105 12.81 2.99 -4.70
CA LEU A 105 13.62 1.80 -5.03
C LEU A 105 13.67 1.55 -6.55
N ASN A 106 12.52 1.55 -7.20
CA ASN A 106 12.43 1.35 -8.64
C ASN A 106 13.14 2.49 -9.42
N ALA A 107 12.97 3.73 -8.97
CA ALA A 107 13.60 4.90 -9.59
C ALA A 107 15.11 4.88 -9.46
N LEU A 108 15.66 4.52 -8.30
CA LEU A 108 17.10 4.43 -8.06
C LEU A 108 17.74 3.33 -8.91
N ASN A 109 17.09 2.16 -9.02
CA ASN A 109 17.54 1.08 -9.87
C ASN A 109 17.68 1.55 -11.33
N ALA A 110 16.66 2.24 -11.84
CA ALA A 110 16.69 2.77 -13.20
C ALA A 110 17.66 3.97 -13.37
N MET A 111 17.76 4.85 -12.36
CA MET A 111 18.60 6.05 -12.44
C MET A 111 20.09 5.70 -12.47
N TRP A 112 20.49 4.67 -11.75
CA TRP A 112 21.90 4.26 -11.62
C TRP A 112 22.24 3.03 -12.45
N ASP A 113 21.30 2.53 -13.28
CA ASP A 113 21.50 1.43 -14.23
C ASP A 113 22.12 0.19 -13.55
N LEU A 114 21.56 -0.18 -12.38
CA LEU A 114 22.07 -1.31 -11.59
C LEU A 114 21.48 -2.66 -11.99
N ASP A 115 20.45 -2.66 -12.82
CA ASP A 115 19.79 -3.84 -13.41
C ASP A 115 19.39 -4.91 -12.36
N LEU A 116 18.97 -4.45 -11.16
CA LEU A 116 18.47 -5.34 -10.13
C LEU A 116 17.13 -5.93 -10.58
N SER A 117 16.94 -7.22 -10.34
CA SER A 117 15.67 -7.88 -10.60
C SER A 117 14.57 -7.41 -9.65
N CYS A 118 13.30 -7.65 -10.00
CA CYS A 118 12.17 -7.33 -9.15
C CYS A 118 12.27 -8.05 -7.79
N GLU A 119 12.75 -9.30 -7.77
CA GLU A 119 12.95 -10.10 -6.56
C GLU A 119 14.00 -9.46 -5.65
N GLN A 120 15.14 -9.02 -6.19
CA GLN A 120 16.19 -8.34 -5.43
C GLN A 120 15.68 -7.02 -4.83
N LEU A 121 14.91 -6.25 -5.59
CA LEU A 121 14.27 -5.03 -5.07
C LEU A 121 13.25 -5.34 -3.98
N CYS A 122 12.47 -6.42 -4.11
CA CYS A 122 11.54 -6.87 -3.07
C CYS A 122 12.26 -7.32 -1.79
N GLU A 123 13.43 -7.95 -1.88
CA GLU A 123 14.25 -8.31 -0.71
C GLU A 123 14.71 -7.05 0.04
N ILE A 124 15.20 -6.04 -0.66
CA ILE A 124 15.55 -4.73 -0.05
C ILE A 124 14.30 -4.09 0.59
N ALA A 125 13.19 -4.09 -0.13
CA ALA A 125 11.93 -3.52 0.30
C ALA A 125 11.39 -4.14 1.59
N ALA A 126 11.47 -5.47 1.74
CA ALA A 126 11.01 -6.22 2.91
C ALA A 126 11.73 -5.79 4.20
N GLY A 127 13.00 -5.38 4.11
CA GLY A 127 13.77 -4.82 5.23
C GLY A 127 13.30 -3.43 5.69
N VAL A 128 12.56 -2.72 4.84
CA VAL A 128 12.05 -1.36 5.13
C VAL A 128 10.62 -1.38 5.66
N GLY A 129 9.75 -2.22 5.06
CA GLY A 129 8.36 -2.38 5.49
C GLY A 129 7.64 -3.49 4.74
N SER A 130 6.68 -4.16 5.43
CA SER A 130 5.99 -5.36 4.94
C SER A 130 5.16 -5.15 3.67
N ASP A 131 4.55 -3.98 3.48
CA ASP A 131 3.70 -3.68 2.31
C ASP A 131 4.52 -3.23 1.08
N ILE A 132 5.81 -2.89 1.27
CA ILE A 132 6.62 -2.27 0.20
C ILE A 132 6.90 -3.26 -0.95
N PRO A 133 7.20 -4.56 -0.71
CA PRO A 133 7.42 -5.51 -1.81
C PRO A 133 6.25 -5.59 -2.79
N ALA A 134 5.00 -5.57 -2.30
CA ALA A 134 3.81 -5.55 -3.13
C ALA A 134 3.76 -4.36 -4.09
N LEU A 135 4.22 -3.20 -3.61
CA LEU A 135 4.24 -1.95 -4.37
C LEU A 135 5.45 -1.84 -5.31
N VAL A 136 6.59 -2.42 -4.94
CA VAL A 136 7.77 -2.58 -5.83
C VAL A 136 7.41 -3.43 -7.04
N MET A 137 6.71 -4.54 -6.81
CA MET A 137 6.28 -5.44 -7.88
C MET A 137 5.33 -4.77 -8.86
N GLY A 138 4.49 -3.85 -8.36
CA GLY A 138 3.53 -3.08 -9.15
C GLY A 138 2.44 -3.93 -9.82
N GLY A 139 1.32 -3.30 -10.18
CA GLY A 139 0.15 -3.98 -10.73
C GLY A 139 -0.65 -4.77 -9.67
N PRO A 140 -1.58 -5.63 -10.10
CA PRO A 140 -2.30 -6.52 -9.21
C PRO A 140 -1.38 -7.59 -8.64
N VAL A 141 -1.40 -7.75 -7.30
CA VAL A 141 -0.60 -8.76 -6.60
C VAL A 141 -1.41 -9.49 -5.54
N LEU A 142 -1.09 -10.75 -5.31
CA LEU A 142 -1.48 -11.51 -4.13
C LEU A 142 -0.40 -11.30 -3.06
N MET A 143 -0.82 -10.86 -1.90
CA MET A 143 0.02 -10.63 -0.73
C MET A 143 -0.36 -11.62 0.37
N GLU A 144 0.61 -12.32 0.92
CA GLU A 144 0.42 -13.35 1.97
C GLU A 144 1.42 -13.12 3.12
N GLY A 145 1.30 -13.92 4.20
CA GLY A 145 2.10 -13.76 5.42
C GLY A 145 1.69 -12.51 6.19
N ARG A 146 2.66 -11.66 6.60
CA ARG A 146 2.39 -10.34 7.19
C ARG A 146 2.25 -9.24 6.11
N GLY A 147 2.42 -9.62 4.81
CA GLY A 147 2.48 -8.76 3.65
C GLY A 147 3.79 -8.88 2.84
N GLU A 148 4.75 -9.64 3.35
CA GLU A 148 6.08 -9.80 2.75
C GLU A 148 6.15 -10.83 1.61
N ILE A 149 5.22 -11.78 1.57
CA ILE A 149 5.15 -12.79 0.50
C ILE A 149 4.23 -12.25 -0.60
N VAL A 150 4.81 -12.01 -1.77
CA VAL A 150 4.09 -11.33 -2.85
C VAL A 150 4.23 -12.09 -4.16
N HIS A 151 3.09 -12.29 -4.84
CA HIS A 151 3.02 -12.94 -6.14
C HIS A 151 2.25 -12.06 -7.13
N ARG A 152 2.76 -11.93 -8.37
CA ARG A 152 1.97 -11.32 -9.44
C ARG A 152 0.73 -12.16 -9.69
N ILE A 153 -0.41 -11.50 -9.84
CA ILE A 153 -1.65 -12.22 -10.17
C ILE A 153 -1.60 -12.63 -11.63
N ASP A 154 -1.62 -13.94 -11.83
CA ASP A 154 -1.74 -14.60 -13.12
C ASP A 154 -3.06 -15.38 -13.23
N ALA A 155 -3.28 -16.04 -14.37
CA ALA A 155 -4.48 -16.82 -14.61
C ALA A 155 -4.63 -18.01 -13.63
N ASP A 156 -3.53 -18.58 -13.14
CA ASP A 156 -3.57 -19.71 -12.20
C ASP A 156 -3.95 -19.24 -10.80
N ILE A 157 -3.41 -18.13 -10.33
CA ILE A 157 -3.81 -17.51 -9.07
C ILE A 157 -5.27 -17.09 -9.13
N MET A 158 -5.73 -16.45 -10.21
CA MET A 158 -7.13 -16.06 -10.37
C MET A 158 -8.06 -17.27 -10.29
N ARG A 159 -7.73 -18.35 -10.99
CA ARG A 159 -8.50 -19.61 -10.96
C ARG A 159 -8.54 -20.22 -9.56
N ARG A 160 -7.39 -20.28 -8.86
CA ARG A 160 -7.26 -20.81 -7.49
C ARG A 160 -8.10 -20.03 -6.50
N LEU A 161 -8.21 -18.70 -6.67
CA LEU A 161 -8.99 -17.82 -5.80
C LEU A 161 -10.44 -17.64 -6.25
N GLY A 162 -10.87 -18.27 -7.35
CA GLY A 162 -12.24 -18.14 -7.89
C GLY A 162 -12.56 -16.74 -8.41
N ILE A 163 -11.55 -16.00 -8.90
CA ILE A 163 -11.71 -14.63 -9.38
C ILE A 163 -11.84 -14.66 -10.90
N GLU A 164 -12.98 -14.21 -11.40
CA GLU A 164 -13.23 -14.15 -12.85
C GLU A 164 -12.52 -12.95 -13.49
N SER A 165 -12.53 -11.78 -12.83
CA SER A 165 -11.88 -10.58 -13.33
C SER A 165 -11.52 -9.62 -12.19
N LEU A 166 -10.52 -8.77 -12.42
CA LEU A 166 -10.18 -7.63 -11.56
C LEU A 166 -10.64 -6.34 -12.23
N PRO A 167 -11.02 -5.32 -11.45
CA PRO A 167 -11.40 -4.03 -12.02
C PRO A 167 -10.21 -3.34 -12.68
N VAL A 168 -10.49 -2.54 -13.70
CA VAL A 168 -9.48 -1.62 -14.24
C VAL A 168 -9.30 -0.45 -13.28
N VAL A 169 -8.08 0.08 -13.19
CA VAL A 169 -7.70 1.15 -12.24
C VAL A 169 -8.65 2.34 -12.31
N ASP A 170 -9.02 2.79 -13.51
CA ASP A 170 -9.87 3.97 -13.73
C ASP A 170 -11.34 3.74 -13.34
N SER A 171 -11.77 2.49 -13.13
CA SER A 171 -13.11 2.19 -12.62
C SER A 171 -13.21 2.26 -11.10
N ILE A 172 -12.08 2.31 -10.39
CA ILE A 172 -12.04 2.34 -8.92
C ILE A 172 -12.12 3.79 -8.45
N GLU A 173 -13.16 4.11 -7.69
CA GLU A 173 -13.30 5.39 -7.02
C GLU A 173 -12.94 5.23 -5.54
N VAL A 174 -11.98 6.02 -5.06
CA VAL A 174 -11.53 6.04 -3.66
C VAL A 174 -12.06 7.29 -2.99
N PHE A 175 -12.58 7.13 -1.78
CA PHE A 175 -13.00 8.23 -0.92
C PHE A 175 -12.28 8.15 0.43
N CYS A 176 -11.69 9.27 0.84
CA CYS A 176 -10.97 9.41 2.11
C CYS A 176 -11.76 10.32 3.04
N PRO A 177 -12.38 9.79 4.11
CA PRO A 177 -13.24 10.59 5.00
C PRO A 177 -12.47 11.54 5.93
N GLY A 178 -11.14 11.59 5.85
CA GLY A 178 -10.31 12.45 6.69
C GLY A 178 -10.12 11.93 8.13
N ILE A 179 -10.46 10.67 8.37
CA ILE A 179 -10.31 10.01 9.68
C ILE A 179 -8.97 9.27 9.70
N PHE A 180 -8.16 9.52 10.72
CA PHE A 180 -6.94 8.74 10.95
C PHE A 180 -7.27 7.40 11.59
N SER A 181 -7.03 6.29 10.89
CA SER A 181 -7.20 4.94 11.40
C SER A 181 -5.88 4.32 11.86
N SER A 182 -5.82 3.93 13.12
CA SER A 182 -4.64 3.27 13.69
C SER A 182 -4.65 1.78 13.37
N THR A 183 -3.81 1.33 12.45
CA THR A 183 -3.67 -0.09 12.10
C THR A 183 -3.49 -1.00 13.33
N PRO A 184 -2.59 -0.69 14.30
CA PRO A 184 -2.47 -1.51 15.51
C PRO A 184 -3.74 -1.53 16.36
N ALA A 185 -4.53 -0.45 16.39
CA ALA A 185 -5.79 -0.42 17.14
C ALA A 185 -6.85 -1.32 16.48
N VAL A 186 -6.96 -1.26 15.16
CA VAL A 186 -7.91 -2.10 14.39
C VAL A 186 -7.59 -3.59 14.57
N TYR A 187 -6.31 -4.00 14.48
CA TYR A 187 -5.92 -5.39 14.72
C TYR A 187 -6.16 -5.85 16.17
N ARG A 188 -6.06 -4.95 17.17
CA ARG A 188 -6.43 -5.30 18.57
C ARG A 188 -7.92 -5.47 18.75
N GLU A 189 -8.74 -4.71 18.02
CA GLU A 189 -10.21 -4.78 18.07
C GLU A 189 -10.76 -5.95 17.24
N PHE A 190 -9.99 -6.45 16.27
CA PHE A 190 -10.38 -7.57 15.40
C PHE A 190 -10.75 -8.82 16.21
N LYS A 191 -11.81 -9.50 15.78
CA LYS A 191 -12.32 -10.75 16.35
C LYS A 191 -12.44 -11.81 15.26
N GLU A 192 -12.23 -13.07 15.61
CA GLU A 192 -12.41 -14.19 14.65
C GLU A 192 -13.81 -14.22 14.01
N SER A 193 -14.84 -13.73 14.75
CA SER A 193 -16.20 -13.58 14.23
C SER A 193 -16.34 -12.53 13.12
N ASP A 194 -15.32 -11.70 12.90
CA ASP A 194 -15.31 -10.70 11.83
C ASP A 194 -14.92 -11.33 10.47
N CYS A 195 -14.29 -12.53 10.49
CA CYS A 195 -13.84 -13.22 9.28
C CYS A 195 -15.01 -13.57 8.35
N GLY A 196 -14.84 -13.33 7.07
CA GLY A 196 -15.78 -13.72 6.02
C GLY A 196 -17.09 -12.93 6.00
N LEU A 197 -17.23 -11.85 6.78
CA LEU A 197 -18.41 -10.99 6.75
C LEU A 197 -18.43 -10.04 5.53
N GLY A 198 -17.32 -9.94 4.81
CA GLY A 198 -17.21 -9.08 3.63
C GLY A 198 -15.86 -9.26 2.94
N PRO A 199 -15.53 -8.39 1.98
CA PRO A 199 -14.25 -8.48 1.26
C PRO A 199 -13.03 -8.08 2.12
N ASN A 200 -13.25 -7.47 3.29
CA ASN A 200 -12.20 -7.01 4.20
C ASN A 200 -12.57 -7.36 5.65
N ASP A 201 -11.89 -8.35 6.21
CA ASP A 201 -12.13 -8.85 7.58
C ASP A 201 -11.84 -7.81 8.67
N LEU A 202 -11.05 -6.76 8.37
CA LEU A 202 -10.78 -5.67 9.31
C LEU A 202 -11.88 -4.61 9.34
N GLN A 203 -12.78 -4.58 8.36
CA GLN A 203 -13.83 -3.55 8.28
C GLN A 203 -14.75 -3.55 9.49
N PRO A 204 -15.27 -4.69 10.01
CA PRO A 204 -16.11 -4.67 11.21
C PRO A 204 -15.39 -4.10 12.44
N ALA A 205 -14.13 -4.43 12.63
CA ALA A 205 -13.31 -3.90 13.73
C ALA A 205 -13.09 -2.39 13.58
N ALA A 206 -12.80 -1.92 12.37
CA ALA A 206 -12.62 -0.50 12.10
C ALA A 206 -13.92 0.29 12.32
N LEU A 207 -15.07 -0.24 11.93
CA LEU A 207 -16.38 0.39 12.16
C LEU A 207 -16.75 0.48 13.65
N ARG A 208 -16.29 -0.46 14.48
CA ARG A 208 -16.48 -0.36 15.95
C ARG A 208 -15.64 0.77 16.56
N LEU A 209 -14.45 1.03 16.03
CA LEU A 209 -13.55 2.09 16.51
C LEU A 209 -13.84 3.47 15.90
N TYR A 210 -14.25 3.48 14.65
CA TYR A 210 -14.44 4.67 13.82
C TYR A 210 -15.78 4.56 13.08
N PRO A 211 -16.93 4.71 13.77
CA PRO A 211 -18.26 4.50 13.19
C PRO A 211 -18.56 5.44 12.01
N GLU A 212 -17.89 6.58 11.92
CA GLU A 212 -18.02 7.54 10.82
C GLU A 212 -17.55 6.98 9.46
N ILE A 213 -16.81 5.87 9.44
CA ILE A 213 -16.49 5.16 8.20
C ILE A 213 -17.78 4.63 7.53
N ALA A 214 -18.83 4.34 8.30
CA ALA A 214 -20.12 3.92 7.76
C ALA A 214 -20.74 4.98 6.84
N ASP A 215 -20.61 6.27 7.18
CA ASP A 215 -21.10 7.38 6.35
C ASP A 215 -20.35 7.44 5.02
N ALA A 216 -19.06 7.16 5.03
CA ALA A 216 -18.24 7.10 3.82
C ALA A 216 -18.64 5.94 2.90
N LEU A 217 -18.94 4.77 3.46
CA LEU A 217 -19.46 3.63 2.71
C LEU A 217 -20.82 3.97 2.09
N ALA A 218 -21.75 4.49 2.90
CA ALA A 218 -23.07 4.90 2.44
C ALA A 218 -23.01 5.98 1.35
N TYR A 219 -22.07 6.91 1.45
CA TYR A 219 -21.83 7.93 0.42
C TYR A 219 -21.48 7.30 -0.94
N LEU A 220 -20.57 6.34 -0.98
CA LEU A 220 -20.19 5.68 -2.23
C LEU A 220 -21.32 4.77 -2.77
N GLU A 221 -22.05 4.08 -1.88
CA GLU A 221 -23.25 3.31 -2.26
C GLU A 221 -24.33 4.21 -2.87
N GLY A 222 -24.55 5.38 -2.28
CA GLY A 222 -25.49 6.40 -2.78
C GLY A 222 -25.11 6.96 -4.17
N LYS A 223 -23.83 6.90 -4.53
CA LYS A 223 -23.35 7.20 -5.89
C LYS A 223 -23.60 6.06 -6.90
N GLY A 224 -24.13 4.94 -6.47
CA GLY A 224 -24.41 3.77 -7.31
C GLY A 224 -23.18 2.89 -7.59
N LEU A 225 -22.07 3.10 -6.87
CA LEU A 225 -20.89 2.26 -7.00
C LEU A 225 -21.17 0.85 -6.47
N LYS A 226 -20.53 -0.14 -7.05
CA LYS A 226 -20.60 -1.55 -6.65
C LYS A 226 -19.38 -1.93 -5.81
N ARG A 227 -19.51 -3.01 -5.02
CA ARG A 227 -18.45 -3.55 -4.17
C ARG A 227 -17.83 -2.45 -3.30
N VAL A 228 -18.68 -1.65 -2.66
CA VAL A 228 -18.22 -0.61 -1.73
C VAL A 228 -17.66 -1.27 -0.46
N THR A 229 -16.41 -0.96 -0.12
CA THR A 229 -15.73 -1.52 1.05
C THR A 229 -14.54 -0.66 1.47
N MET A 230 -13.98 -0.94 2.63
CA MET A 230 -12.82 -0.26 3.20
C MET A 230 -11.51 -0.87 2.68
N SER A 231 -10.48 -0.04 2.51
CA SER A 231 -9.12 -0.47 2.17
C SER A 231 -8.27 -0.68 3.41
N GLY A 232 -7.63 -1.86 3.53
CA GLY A 232 -6.72 -2.16 4.64
C GLY A 232 -7.41 -2.02 6.00
N SER A 233 -6.75 -1.35 6.93
CA SER A 233 -7.30 -1.00 8.25
C SER A 233 -8.12 0.30 8.24
N GLY A 234 -8.38 0.87 7.08
CA GLY A 234 -9.13 2.12 6.92
C GLY A 234 -8.23 3.36 7.10
N SER A 235 -8.84 4.53 7.02
CA SER A 235 -10.28 4.86 6.94
C SER A 235 -10.80 4.96 5.49
N ALA A 236 -9.91 4.96 4.47
CA ALA A 236 -10.36 5.09 3.10
C ALA A 236 -11.28 3.93 2.69
N VAL A 237 -12.33 4.30 1.96
CA VAL A 237 -13.27 3.39 1.33
C VAL A 237 -13.19 3.51 -0.18
N TYR A 238 -13.57 2.47 -0.89
CA TYR A 238 -13.61 2.49 -2.34
C TYR A 238 -14.82 1.74 -2.88
N GLY A 239 -15.17 2.04 -4.10
CA GLY A 239 -16.18 1.31 -4.86
C GLY A 239 -15.83 1.28 -6.33
N VAL A 240 -16.51 0.44 -7.10
CA VAL A 240 -16.26 0.25 -8.53
C VAL A 240 -17.42 0.77 -9.35
N ARG A 241 -17.11 1.57 -10.37
CA ARG A 241 -18.09 1.99 -11.39
C ARG A 241 -18.41 0.79 -12.28
N THR A 242 -19.69 0.54 -12.49
CA THR A 242 -20.13 -0.39 -13.54
C THR A 242 -19.88 0.28 -14.89
N LEU A 243 -19.06 -0.33 -15.71
CA LEU A 243 -18.83 0.10 -17.10
C LEU A 243 -20.05 -0.24 -17.95
#